data_1b9917ee28781b513645ab0fbf3707d7
#
_entry.id   1b9917ee28781b513645ab0fbf3707d7
#
_cell.length_a   1.000
_cell.length_b   1.000
_cell.length_c   1.000
_cell.angle_alpha   90.00
_cell.angle_beta   90.00
_cell.angle_gamma   90.00
#
_symmetry.space_group_name_H-M   'P 1'
#
loop_
_entity.id
_entity.type
_entity.pdbx_description
1 polymer ?
#
loop_
_entity_poly.entity_id
_entity_poly.type
_entity_poly.pdbx_seq_one_letter_code
_entity_poly.pdbx_strand_id
1 'polypeptide(L)'
;MYTDPIADYLTRVRNAIKANHRVVEIPASNLKKEITKVLFDKGYITNYKFEDKDVQGTIKVALKYNPITKISAIKSIARASKPGLRKYAGIDTMPRVLNGLGIAILSTSKGVMTDKEAKKMNIGGEVLCYVY
;
A
#
# COMPACT_ATOMS: atom_id res chain seq x y z
N MET A 1 10.07 -0.23 -22.29
CA MET A 1 9.50 -1.21 -21.32
C MET A 1 8.97 -0.45 -20.11
N TYR A 2 7.74 -0.76 -19.74
CA TYR A 2 7.20 -0.18 -18.52
C TYR A 2 7.72 -0.91 -17.29
N THR A 3 8.12 -0.14 -16.29
CA THR A 3 8.41 -0.68 -14.96
C THR A 3 7.39 -0.09 -13.99
N ASP A 4 6.85 -0.94 -13.12
CA ASP A 4 5.91 -0.49 -12.10
C ASP A 4 6.39 -0.98 -10.73
N PRO A 5 7.23 -0.17 -10.05
CA PRO A 5 7.75 -0.54 -8.74
C PRO A 5 6.65 -0.75 -7.69
N ILE A 6 5.53 -0.03 -7.82
CA ILE A 6 4.40 -0.18 -6.90
C ILE A 6 3.73 -1.55 -7.12
N ALA A 7 3.50 -1.93 -8.39
CA ALA A 7 2.94 -3.24 -8.69
C ALA A 7 3.84 -4.36 -8.19
N ASP A 8 5.16 -4.20 -8.30
CA ASP A 8 6.12 -5.15 -7.76
C ASP A 8 6.00 -5.26 -6.22
N TYR A 9 5.89 -4.13 -5.53
CA TYR A 9 5.66 -4.07 -4.09
C TYR A 9 4.41 -4.87 -3.70
N LEU A 10 3.28 -4.58 -4.36
CA LEU A 10 2.01 -5.23 -4.06
C LEU A 10 2.07 -6.73 -4.34
N THR A 11 2.73 -7.12 -5.43
CA THR A 11 2.90 -8.53 -5.81
C THR A 11 3.75 -9.28 -4.78
N ARG A 12 4.86 -8.68 -4.31
CA ARG A 12 5.70 -9.30 -3.28
C ARG A 12 4.94 -9.50 -1.97
N VAL A 13 4.15 -8.52 -1.56
CA VAL A 13 3.31 -8.63 -0.37
C VAL A 13 2.26 -9.73 -0.56
N ARG A 14 1.59 -9.74 -1.70
CA ARG A 14 0.55 -10.74 -2.02
C ARG A 14 1.11 -12.16 -2.02
N ASN A 15 2.25 -12.36 -2.67
CA ASN A 15 2.91 -13.67 -2.73
C ASN A 15 3.39 -14.14 -1.35
N ALA A 16 3.93 -13.23 -0.55
CA ALA A 16 4.36 -13.54 0.82
C ALA A 16 3.17 -13.99 1.69
N ILE A 17 2.03 -13.33 1.53
CA ILE A 17 0.81 -13.71 2.24
C ILE A 17 0.35 -15.11 1.83
N LYS A 18 0.35 -15.42 0.53
CA LYS A 18 -0.02 -16.75 0.03
C LYS A 18 0.89 -17.84 0.58
N ALA A 19 2.18 -17.53 0.75
CA ALA A 19 3.16 -18.48 1.28
C ALA A 19 3.22 -18.47 2.80
N ASN A 20 2.39 -17.67 3.47
CA ASN A 20 2.36 -17.51 4.93
C ASN A 20 3.71 -17.04 5.51
N HIS A 21 4.43 -16.22 4.78
CA HIS A 21 5.68 -15.63 5.28
C HIS A 21 5.36 -14.57 6.33
N ARG A 22 6.20 -14.48 7.36
CA ARG A 22 6.05 -13.46 8.40
C ARG A 22 6.63 -12.12 7.98
N VAL A 23 7.68 -12.15 7.20
CA VAL A 23 8.39 -10.94 6.76
C VAL A 23 8.63 -11.02 5.26
N VAL A 24 8.45 -9.88 4.59
CA VAL A 24 8.78 -9.73 3.17
C VAL A 24 9.79 -8.60 3.02
N GLU A 25 10.80 -8.80 2.17
CA GLU A 25 11.81 -7.80 1.85
C GLU A 25 11.53 -7.22 0.47
N ILE A 26 11.59 -5.90 0.38
CA ILE A 26 11.24 -5.17 -0.85
C ILE A 26 12.30 -4.09 -1.09
N PRO A 27 12.82 -3.95 -2.33
CA PRO A 27 13.71 -2.82 -2.64
C PRO A 27 13.03 -1.49 -2.32
N ALA A 28 13.75 -0.59 -1.65
CA ALA A 28 13.19 0.64 -1.13
C ALA A 28 13.06 1.73 -2.19
N SER A 29 12.06 2.59 -2.03
CA SER A 29 11.94 3.90 -2.67
C SER A 29 11.12 4.78 -1.73
N ASN A 30 11.17 6.09 -1.93
CA ASN A 30 10.43 7.01 -1.06
C ASN A 30 8.93 6.72 -1.09
N LEU A 31 8.38 6.47 -2.28
CA LEU A 31 6.95 6.18 -2.44
C LEU A 31 6.56 4.87 -1.76
N LYS A 32 7.37 3.82 -1.91
CA LYS A 32 7.13 2.54 -1.24
C LYS A 32 7.19 2.67 0.28
N LYS A 33 8.13 3.47 0.80
CA LYS A 33 8.21 3.75 2.24
C LYS A 33 6.94 4.41 2.75
N GLU A 34 6.41 5.38 2.00
CA GLU A 34 5.17 6.07 2.38
C GLU A 34 3.97 5.13 2.36
N ILE A 35 3.87 4.26 1.36
CA ILE A 35 2.82 3.24 1.30
C ILE A 35 2.92 2.31 2.52
N THR A 36 4.12 1.89 2.89
CA THR A 36 4.36 1.03 4.05
C THR A 36 3.89 1.69 5.34
N LYS A 37 4.18 2.98 5.52
CA LYS A 37 3.74 3.74 6.69
C LYS A 37 2.21 3.79 6.78
N VAL A 38 1.52 3.98 5.65
CA VAL A 38 0.05 3.99 5.61
C VAL A 38 -0.51 2.63 6.01
N LEU A 39 0.05 1.55 5.49
CA LEU A 39 -0.38 0.19 5.85
C LEU A 39 -0.22 -0.07 7.35
N PHE A 40 0.88 0.41 7.93
CA PHE A 40 1.12 0.29 9.37
C PHE A 40 0.11 1.11 10.18
N ASP A 41 -0.10 2.37 9.81
CA ASP A 41 -1.01 3.26 10.52
C ASP A 41 -2.46 2.75 10.50
N LYS A 42 -2.86 2.07 9.43
CA LYS A 42 -4.21 1.53 9.30
C LYS A 42 -4.34 0.09 9.80
N GLY A 43 -3.27 -0.46 10.38
CA GLY A 43 -3.33 -1.76 11.03
C GLY A 43 -3.29 -2.97 10.10
N TYR A 44 -2.83 -2.81 8.86
CA TYR A 44 -2.73 -3.90 7.91
C TYR A 44 -1.46 -4.72 8.07
N ILE A 45 -0.42 -4.14 8.65
CA ILE A 45 0.85 -4.83 8.93
C ILE A 45 1.21 -4.64 10.40
N THR A 46 2.03 -5.55 10.92
CA THR A 46 2.43 -5.51 12.34
C THR A 46 3.52 -4.48 12.59
N ASN A 47 4.51 -4.41 11.68
CA ASN A 47 5.65 -3.52 11.83
C ASN A 47 6.38 -3.40 10.50
N TYR A 48 7.35 -2.48 10.43
CA TYR A 48 8.21 -2.33 9.27
C TYR A 48 9.57 -1.80 9.71
N LYS A 49 10.59 -2.01 8.87
CA LYS A 49 11.93 -1.51 9.09
C LYS A 49 12.56 -1.10 7.76
N PHE A 50 13.23 0.03 7.75
CA PHE A 50 14.00 0.49 6.59
C PHE A 50 15.48 0.22 6.86
N GLU A 51 16.14 -0.50 5.94
CA GLU A 51 17.56 -0.83 6.04
C GLU A 51 18.30 -0.22 4.86
N ASP A 52 19.39 0.49 5.14
CA ASP A 52 20.22 1.15 4.13
C ASP A 52 21.50 0.38 3.87
N LYS A 53 21.39 -0.95 3.69
CA LYS A 53 22.55 -1.83 3.45
C LYS A 53 23.14 -1.65 2.05
N ASP A 54 22.29 -1.27 1.09
CA ASP A 54 22.66 -1.06 -0.31
C ASP A 54 22.46 0.39 -0.70
N VAL A 55 22.88 0.75 -1.92
CA VAL A 55 22.62 2.10 -2.47
C VAL A 55 21.14 2.43 -2.46
N GLN A 56 20.31 1.45 -2.82
CA GLN A 56 18.86 1.63 -2.87
C GLN A 56 18.19 1.46 -1.52
N GLY A 57 18.69 0.56 -0.69
CA GLY A 57 18.06 0.20 0.57
C GLY A 57 16.99 -0.86 0.42
N THR A 58 16.50 -1.34 1.55
CA THR A 58 15.51 -2.41 1.63
C THR A 58 14.44 -2.06 2.66
N ILE A 59 13.19 -2.38 2.34
CA ILE A 59 12.07 -2.29 3.27
C ILE A 59 11.75 -3.70 3.75
N LYS A 60 11.76 -3.91 5.05
CA LYS A 60 11.27 -5.15 5.66
C LYS A 60 9.89 -4.90 6.22
N VAL A 61 8.91 -5.68 5.78
CA VAL A 61 7.52 -5.56 6.20
C VAL A 61 7.14 -6.81 7.00
N ALA A 62 6.74 -6.62 8.24
CA ALA A 62 6.23 -7.70 9.08
C ALA A 62 4.73 -7.83 8.86
N LEU A 63 4.31 -8.91 8.22
CA LEU A 63 2.92 -9.16 7.88
C LEU A 63 2.12 -9.54 9.12
N LYS A 64 0.83 -9.22 9.09
CA LYS A 64 -0.06 -9.44 10.23
C LYS A 64 -1.05 -10.57 9.94
N TYR A 65 -1.11 -11.54 10.85
CA TYR A 65 -2.02 -12.67 10.75
C TYR A 65 -2.79 -12.82 12.06
N ASN A 66 -4.01 -13.32 11.96
CA ASN A 66 -4.77 -13.70 13.16
C ASN A 66 -4.05 -14.89 13.83
N PRO A 67 -3.73 -14.80 15.14
CA PRO A 67 -2.98 -15.88 15.81
C PRO A 67 -3.74 -17.21 15.88
N ILE A 68 -5.06 -17.18 15.82
CA ILE A 68 -5.88 -18.38 15.91
C ILE A 68 -6.23 -18.93 14.53
N THR A 69 -6.81 -18.11 13.66
CA THR A 69 -7.29 -18.53 12.33
C THR A 69 -6.19 -18.54 11.27
N LYS A 70 -5.07 -17.85 11.51
CA LYS A 70 -3.95 -17.69 10.57
C LYS A 70 -4.33 -16.92 9.31
N ILE A 71 -5.45 -16.21 9.32
CA ILE A 71 -5.89 -15.38 8.20
C ILE A 71 -5.15 -14.05 8.24
N SER A 72 -4.65 -13.60 7.07
CA SER A 72 -3.94 -12.33 6.95
C SER A 72 -4.87 -11.14 7.19
N ALA A 73 -4.34 -10.08 7.81
CA ALA A 73 -5.04 -8.81 7.94
C ALA A 73 -5.30 -8.17 6.57
N ILE A 74 -4.41 -8.39 5.59
CA ILE A 74 -4.62 -7.97 4.21
C ILE A 74 -5.30 -9.13 3.48
N LYS A 75 -6.55 -8.94 3.09
CA LYS A 75 -7.32 -9.93 2.32
C LYS A 75 -7.13 -9.71 0.82
N SER A 76 -7.01 -8.47 0.41
CA SER A 76 -6.78 -8.09 -0.99
C SER A 76 -5.93 -6.84 -1.06
N ILE A 77 -4.99 -6.83 -1.98
CA ILE A 77 -4.16 -5.66 -2.26
C ILE A 77 -3.97 -5.61 -3.79
N ALA A 78 -4.46 -4.55 -4.42
CA ALA A 78 -4.54 -4.46 -5.87
C ALA A 78 -4.08 -3.10 -6.37
N ARG A 79 -3.37 -3.11 -7.49
CA ARG A 79 -2.92 -1.90 -8.18
C ARG A 79 -4.11 -1.21 -8.86
N ALA A 80 -4.24 0.10 -8.68
CA ALA A 80 -5.27 0.89 -9.35
C ALA A 80 -4.69 1.67 -10.54
N SER A 81 -3.75 2.58 -10.30
CA SER A 81 -3.10 3.38 -11.35
C SER A 81 -1.89 2.61 -11.90
N LYS A 82 -1.71 2.61 -13.22
CA LYS A 82 -0.59 1.90 -13.89
C LYS A 82 0.17 2.89 -14.75
N PRO A 83 1.48 2.63 -15.05
CA PRO A 83 2.26 3.56 -15.89
C PRO A 83 1.60 3.88 -17.23
N GLY A 84 0.93 2.90 -17.87
CA GLY A 84 0.23 3.12 -19.13
C GLY A 84 -1.18 3.69 -19.01
N LEU A 85 -1.73 3.72 -17.79
CA LEU A 85 -3.09 4.20 -17.53
C LEU A 85 -3.19 4.70 -16.10
N ARG A 86 -2.93 5.99 -15.92
CA ARG A 86 -3.00 6.63 -14.60
C ARG A 86 -4.45 6.89 -14.22
N LYS A 87 -4.78 6.63 -12.95
CA LYS A 87 -6.13 6.87 -12.40
C LYS A 87 -6.05 7.95 -11.33
N TYR A 88 -6.86 8.99 -11.51
CA TYR A 88 -6.92 10.11 -10.59
C TYR A 88 -8.33 10.21 -10.00
N ALA A 89 -8.44 10.70 -8.79
CA ALA A 89 -9.72 10.94 -8.13
C ALA A 89 -9.74 12.35 -7.56
N GLY A 90 -10.82 13.07 -7.81
CA GLY A 90 -11.11 14.32 -7.13
C GLY A 90 -11.91 14.06 -5.85
N ILE A 91 -12.25 15.14 -5.18
CA ILE A 91 -13.01 15.06 -3.92
C ILE A 91 -14.36 14.36 -4.13
N ASP A 92 -15.05 14.68 -5.24
CA ASP A 92 -16.36 14.14 -5.55
C ASP A 92 -16.35 12.72 -6.09
N THR A 93 -15.21 12.27 -6.62
CA THR A 93 -15.06 10.96 -7.24
C THR A 93 -14.16 10.03 -6.43
N MET A 94 -13.97 10.32 -5.15
CA MET A 94 -13.10 9.55 -4.28
C MET A 94 -13.60 8.11 -4.17
N PRO A 95 -12.75 7.10 -4.46
CA PRO A 95 -13.17 5.72 -4.37
C PRO A 95 -13.45 5.29 -2.94
N ARG A 96 -14.39 4.37 -2.79
CA ARG A 96 -14.68 3.74 -1.49
C ARG A 96 -14.47 2.24 -1.65
N VAL A 97 -13.62 1.68 -0.80
CA VAL A 97 -13.31 0.24 -0.83
C VAL A 97 -14.18 -0.46 0.22
N LEU A 98 -15.00 -1.41 -0.23
CA LEU A 98 -15.92 -2.15 0.64
C LEU A 98 -16.75 -1.22 1.53
N ASN A 99 -17.36 -0.18 0.96
CA ASN A 99 -18.16 0.81 1.69
C ASN A 99 -17.43 1.45 2.87
N GLY A 100 -16.11 1.64 2.72
CA GLY A 100 -15.28 2.27 3.75
C GLY A 100 -14.62 1.32 4.73
N LEU A 101 -14.83 0.01 4.59
CA LEU A 101 -14.13 -0.99 5.43
C LEU A 101 -12.68 -1.19 4.99
N GLY A 102 -12.38 -0.98 3.70
CA GLY A 102 -11.02 -0.97 3.18
C GLY A 102 -10.53 0.43 2.96
N ILE A 103 -9.36 0.55 2.33
CA ILE A 103 -8.74 1.84 2.00
C ILE A 103 -8.30 1.89 0.54
N ALA A 104 -8.33 3.10 -0.02
CA ALA A 104 -7.57 3.44 -1.23
C ALA A 104 -6.39 4.29 -0.79
N ILE A 105 -5.21 3.99 -1.30
CA ILE A 105 -4.01 4.78 -1.01
C ILE A 105 -3.77 5.71 -2.19
N LEU A 106 -3.69 7.00 -1.91
CA LEU A 106 -3.54 8.05 -2.92
C LEU A 106 -2.22 8.79 -2.75
N SER A 107 -1.65 9.19 -3.89
CA SER A 107 -0.54 10.15 -3.90
C SER A 107 -1.12 11.54 -4.19
N THR A 108 -0.98 12.44 -3.24
CA THR A 108 -1.52 13.81 -3.33
C THR A 108 -0.40 14.83 -3.24
N SER A 109 -0.75 16.10 -3.47
CA SER A 109 0.21 17.20 -3.30
C SER A 109 0.73 17.34 -1.88
N LYS A 110 0.03 16.78 -0.90
CA LYS A 110 0.42 16.81 0.52
C LYS A 110 0.95 15.47 1.02
N GLY A 111 1.27 14.56 0.12
CA GLY A 111 1.87 13.27 0.46
C GLY A 111 0.96 12.08 0.15
N VAL A 112 1.41 10.91 0.55
CA VAL A 112 0.65 9.67 0.39
C VAL A 112 -0.29 9.50 1.57
N MET A 113 -1.57 9.25 1.28
CA MET A 113 -2.59 9.14 2.31
C MET A 113 -3.74 8.25 1.84
N THR A 114 -4.69 7.98 2.74
CA THR A 114 -5.88 7.21 2.40
C THR A 114 -6.95 8.10 1.78
N ASP A 115 -7.95 7.45 1.16
CA ASP A 115 -9.12 8.14 0.59
C ASP A 115 -9.84 9.01 1.64
N LYS A 116 -10.00 8.50 2.84
CA LYS A 116 -10.68 9.24 3.92
C LYS A 116 -9.90 10.47 4.35
N GLU A 117 -8.58 10.35 4.46
CA GLU A 117 -7.72 11.48 4.83
C GLU A 117 -7.70 12.55 3.74
N ALA A 118 -7.61 12.13 2.46
CA ALA A 118 -7.64 13.06 1.33
C ALA A 118 -8.98 13.81 1.27
N LYS A 119 -10.08 13.11 1.50
CA LYS A 119 -11.41 13.73 1.54
C LYS A 119 -11.53 14.75 2.67
N LYS A 120 -11.00 14.45 3.85
CA LYS A 120 -10.96 15.39 4.98
C LYS A 120 -10.19 16.66 4.65
N MET A 121 -9.11 16.54 3.89
CA MET A 121 -8.27 17.66 3.50
C MET A 121 -8.76 18.38 2.25
N ASN A 122 -9.88 17.92 1.66
CA ASN A 122 -10.44 18.44 0.42
C ASN A 122 -9.45 18.44 -0.74
N ILE A 123 -8.68 17.36 -0.88
CA ILE A 123 -7.72 17.21 -1.98
C ILE A 123 -7.95 15.88 -2.69
N GLY A 124 -7.66 15.89 -3.99
CA GLY A 124 -7.64 14.68 -4.79
C GLY A 124 -6.21 14.27 -5.12
N GLY A 125 -6.04 13.17 -5.82
CA GLY A 125 -4.74 12.70 -6.22
C GLY A 125 -4.80 11.46 -7.09
N GLU A 126 -3.63 10.87 -7.32
CA GLU A 126 -3.51 9.62 -8.07
C GLU A 126 -3.84 8.45 -7.15
N VAL A 127 -4.76 7.59 -7.58
CA VAL A 127 -5.13 6.40 -6.82
C VAL A 127 -4.10 5.31 -7.10
N LEU A 128 -3.27 5.00 -6.11
CA LEU A 128 -2.17 4.03 -6.27
C LEU A 128 -2.65 2.58 -6.18
N CYS A 129 -3.40 2.28 -5.14
CA CYS A 129 -3.86 0.91 -4.90
C CYS A 129 -5.08 0.87 -3.98
N TYR A 130 -5.71 -0.31 -3.93
CA TYR A 130 -6.82 -0.60 -3.03
C TYR A 130 -6.41 -1.73 -2.10
N VAL A 131 -6.73 -1.59 -0.81
CA VAL A 131 -6.40 -2.58 0.23
C VAL A 131 -7.62 -2.85 1.10
N TYR A 132 -7.88 -4.13 1.34
CA TYR A 132 -8.86 -4.53 2.35
C TYR A 132 -8.56 -5.89 2.95
#